data_92c014967b480ca7ae1a648c6d362695
#
_entry.id   92c014967b480ca7ae1a648c6d362695
#
_cell.length_a   1.000
_cell.length_b   1.000
_cell.length_c   1.000
_cell.angle_alpha   90.00
_cell.angle_beta   90.00
_cell.angle_gamma   90.00
#
_symmetry.space_group_name_H-M   'P 1'
#
loop_
_entity.id
_entity.type
_entity.pdbx_description
1 polymer ?
#
loop_
_entity_poly.entity_id
_entity_poly.type
_entity_poly.pdbx_seq_one_letter_code
_entity_poly.pdbx_strand_id
1 'polypeptide(L)'
;MSNIFTIPELDDLRMSEGARPLFDAVKAFIRDHVDPIYSEFERLGEEREDRWSFAPGQLELLQGAKDKAKAAGLWNFFLPNAETGEGLSNLDYAYIAAELGKSPLASEALNCSAPDTGNMEVLERVGTPEQKKQWLEPLLAGEIRSAYAMTEPDVASSDAKNVRCAARLDGDEWVINGEKHYISGAGDPRCKVMITMVRTNPDAPSSQQQSQILVPMDAPGVEIIGAMEVFGKDHAPRGHMHLKFNNVRVPRENILLGEGRGFEISQVRLGPGRIHHCMRTIGKAEVALDLMVKRGNSREAFGRSLIMLGKNLELVSRARIEIEAMRLMVLKAAKAMDVLGNREARVWVSMVKAMVPEKTCQIIDQAIQIHGAYGMSQFTPLAELYADVRHLRFADGPDEVHHMVVGRNELALH
;
A
#
# COMPACT_ATOMS: atom_id res chain seq x y z
N MET A 1 -23.87 18.01 12.93
CA MET A 1 -22.76 17.92 11.95
C MET A 1 -23.35 18.16 10.56
N SER A 2 -22.67 18.87 9.68
CA SER A 2 -23.11 18.97 8.28
C SER A 2 -23.06 17.59 7.62
N ASN A 3 -24.06 17.26 6.82
CA ASN A 3 -24.12 15.99 6.10
C ASN A 3 -23.09 16.01 4.96
N ILE A 4 -21.94 15.33 5.16
CA ILE A 4 -20.84 15.26 4.19
C ILE A 4 -21.20 14.48 2.90
N PHE A 5 -22.35 13.81 2.86
CA PHE A 5 -22.81 13.05 1.69
C PHE A 5 -23.55 13.91 0.65
N THR A 6 -23.95 15.13 1.01
CA THR A 6 -24.72 16.03 0.17
C THR A 6 -23.95 17.28 -0.30
N ILE A 7 -22.65 17.22 -0.34
CA ILE A 7 -21.77 18.32 -0.78
C ILE A 7 -21.62 18.24 -2.30
N PRO A 8 -22.15 19.23 -3.08
CA PRO A 8 -22.20 19.16 -4.55
C PRO A 8 -20.82 19.10 -5.21
N GLU A 9 -19.80 19.72 -4.60
CA GLU A 9 -18.43 19.76 -5.11
C GLU A 9 -17.80 18.37 -5.19
N LEU A 10 -18.34 17.38 -4.45
CA LEU A 10 -17.88 15.99 -4.50
C LEU A 10 -18.39 15.20 -5.71
N ASP A 11 -19.31 15.76 -6.50
CA ASP A 11 -19.92 15.06 -7.63
C ASP A 11 -19.14 15.22 -8.94
N ASP A 12 -18.22 16.18 -9.04
CA ASP A 12 -17.32 16.28 -10.19
C ASP A 12 -16.12 15.35 -10.01
N LEU A 13 -16.22 14.17 -10.63
CA LEU A 13 -15.23 13.09 -10.58
C LEU A 13 -14.32 13.04 -11.81
N ARG A 14 -14.35 14.05 -12.68
CA ARG A 14 -13.52 14.07 -13.89
C ARG A 14 -12.05 14.27 -13.54
N MET A 15 -11.19 13.53 -14.24
CA MET A 15 -9.75 13.83 -14.24
C MET A 15 -9.52 15.23 -14.80
N SER A 16 -8.61 15.98 -14.22
CA SER A 16 -8.22 17.29 -14.74
C SER A 16 -7.57 17.17 -16.13
N GLU A 17 -7.73 18.21 -16.96
CA GLU A 17 -7.09 18.25 -18.28
C GLU A 17 -5.57 18.23 -18.16
N GLY A 18 -5.01 18.84 -17.11
CA GLY A 18 -3.58 18.87 -16.84
C GLY A 18 -2.97 17.50 -16.49
N ALA A 19 -3.76 16.61 -15.85
CA ALA A 19 -3.29 15.27 -15.49
C ALA A 19 -3.41 14.24 -16.64
N ARG A 20 -4.23 14.52 -17.67
CA ARG A 20 -4.47 13.60 -18.77
C ARG A 20 -3.19 13.16 -19.51
N PRO A 21 -2.27 14.07 -19.90
CA PRO A 21 -1.03 13.68 -20.56
C PRO A 21 -0.18 12.72 -19.71
N LEU A 22 -0.07 12.99 -18.40
CA LEU A 22 0.66 12.11 -17.48
C LEU A 22 0.01 10.73 -17.38
N PHE A 23 -1.31 10.67 -17.24
CA PHE A 23 -2.06 9.41 -17.21
C PHE A 23 -1.81 8.57 -18.46
N ASP A 24 -1.89 9.17 -19.66
CA ASP A 24 -1.67 8.46 -20.91
C ASP A 24 -0.20 8.02 -21.06
N ALA A 25 0.74 8.85 -20.63
CA ALA A 25 2.16 8.52 -20.60
C ALA A 25 2.48 7.35 -19.65
N VAL A 26 1.90 7.35 -18.44
CA VAL A 26 2.08 6.24 -17.49
C VAL A 26 1.53 4.93 -18.05
N LYS A 27 0.34 4.95 -18.69
CA LYS A 27 -0.22 3.74 -19.34
C LYS A 27 0.69 3.21 -20.44
N ALA A 28 1.18 4.09 -21.29
CA ALA A 28 2.10 3.72 -22.37
C ALA A 28 3.40 3.16 -21.78
N PHE A 29 3.95 3.81 -20.76
CA PHE A 29 5.18 3.38 -20.10
C PHE A 29 5.07 1.99 -19.48
N ILE A 30 3.97 1.70 -18.77
CA ILE A 30 3.72 0.38 -18.19
C ILE A 30 3.73 -0.68 -19.30
N ARG A 31 2.93 -0.49 -20.34
CA ARG A 31 2.81 -1.41 -21.47
C ARG A 31 4.14 -1.65 -22.20
N ASP A 32 4.93 -0.59 -22.42
CA ASP A 32 6.09 -0.63 -23.31
C ASP A 32 7.41 -0.93 -22.58
N HIS A 33 7.49 -0.67 -21.27
CA HIS A 33 8.74 -0.75 -20.50
C HIS A 33 8.66 -1.56 -19.19
N VAL A 34 7.48 -1.75 -18.62
CA VAL A 34 7.33 -2.49 -17.36
C VAL A 34 6.80 -3.92 -17.58
N ASP A 35 5.69 -4.05 -18.28
CA ASP A 35 5.10 -5.38 -18.51
C ASP A 35 6.04 -6.33 -19.28
N PRO A 36 6.82 -5.87 -20.29
CA PRO A 36 7.73 -6.75 -21.03
C PRO A 36 8.86 -7.35 -20.19
N ILE A 37 9.28 -6.69 -19.10
CA ILE A 37 10.37 -7.22 -18.26
C ILE A 37 9.89 -8.16 -17.17
N TYR A 38 8.57 -8.25 -16.90
CA TYR A 38 8.04 -8.97 -15.76
C TYR A 38 8.34 -10.47 -15.79
N SER A 39 8.13 -11.14 -16.92
CA SER A 39 8.38 -12.58 -17.04
C SER A 39 9.85 -12.95 -16.84
N GLU A 40 10.76 -12.13 -17.33
CA GLU A 40 12.19 -12.33 -17.13
C GLU A 40 12.60 -12.02 -15.69
N PHE A 41 12.03 -10.99 -15.10
CA PHE A 41 12.24 -10.66 -13.68
C PHE A 41 11.85 -11.82 -12.75
N GLU A 42 10.69 -12.46 -13.00
CA GLU A 42 10.24 -13.62 -12.24
C GLU A 42 11.13 -14.84 -12.49
N ARG A 43 11.48 -15.11 -13.74
CA ARG A 43 12.37 -16.22 -14.11
C ARG A 43 13.73 -16.12 -13.41
N LEU A 44 14.35 -14.94 -13.42
CA LEU A 44 15.60 -14.70 -12.69
C LEU A 44 15.41 -14.90 -11.18
N GLY A 45 14.25 -14.52 -10.64
CA GLY A 45 13.93 -14.71 -9.24
C GLY A 45 13.93 -16.18 -8.81
N GLU A 46 13.63 -17.12 -9.70
CA GLU A 46 13.68 -18.55 -9.43
C GLU A 46 15.14 -19.07 -9.30
N GLU A 47 16.11 -18.38 -9.86
CA GLU A 47 17.53 -18.75 -9.87
C GLU A 47 18.31 -18.22 -8.65
N ARG A 48 17.64 -17.60 -7.66
CA ARG A 48 18.28 -17.05 -6.47
C ARG A 48 18.95 -18.15 -5.62
N GLU A 49 20.19 -17.93 -5.25
CA GLU A 49 20.90 -18.78 -4.29
C GLU A 49 20.40 -18.56 -2.85
N ASP A 50 20.21 -17.29 -2.48
CA ASP A 50 19.60 -16.89 -1.22
C ASP A 50 18.21 -16.35 -1.45
N ARG A 51 17.22 -16.92 -0.75
CA ARG A 51 15.83 -16.54 -0.85
C ARG A 51 15.57 -15.06 -0.52
N TRP A 52 16.39 -14.49 0.36
CA TRP A 52 16.27 -13.09 0.82
C TRP A 52 17.15 -12.11 0.06
N SER A 53 17.71 -12.54 -1.06
CA SER A 53 18.46 -11.71 -2.00
C SER A 53 17.68 -11.58 -3.34
N PHE A 54 18.14 -10.67 -4.19
CA PHE A 54 17.77 -10.63 -5.61
C PHE A 54 18.80 -11.43 -6.41
N ALA A 55 18.33 -12.15 -7.43
CA ALA A 55 19.22 -12.79 -8.37
C ALA A 55 20.01 -11.76 -9.20
N PRO A 56 21.20 -12.09 -9.69
CA PRO A 56 21.89 -11.27 -10.66
C PRO A 56 20.98 -10.96 -11.86
N GLY A 57 20.94 -9.72 -12.28
CA GLY A 57 20.09 -9.25 -13.39
C GLY A 57 18.70 -8.77 -12.99
N GLN A 58 18.12 -9.23 -11.87
CA GLN A 58 16.78 -8.77 -11.45
C GLN A 58 16.74 -7.27 -11.16
N LEU A 59 17.67 -6.78 -10.33
CA LEU A 59 17.74 -5.36 -9.98
C LEU A 59 18.13 -4.49 -11.17
N GLU A 60 18.96 -5.00 -12.06
CA GLU A 60 19.35 -4.31 -13.30
C GLU A 60 18.17 -4.11 -14.24
N LEU A 61 17.30 -5.13 -14.40
CA LEU A 61 16.05 -5.01 -15.16
C LEU A 61 15.14 -3.92 -14.56
N LEU A 62 14.94 -3.97 -13.26
CA LEU A 62 14.10 -3.01 -12.56
C LEU A 62 14.72 -1.60 -12.59
N GLN A 63 16.04 -1.48 -12.40
CA GLN A 63 16.75 -0.21 -12.46
C GLN A 63 16.68 0.39 -13.87
N GLY A 64 16.81 -0.42 -14.90
CA GLY A 64 16.63 0.04 -16.28
C GLY A 64 15.23 0.61 -16.56
N ALA A 65 14.17 0.03 -15.95
CA ALA A 65 12.83 0.61 -16.01
C ALA A 65 12.74 1.92 -15.23
N LYS A 66 13.30 1.98 -14.01
CA LYS A 66 13.35 3.21 -13.18
C LYS A 66 14.08 4.35 -13.89
N ASP A 67 15.22 4.08 -14.53
CA ASP A 67 16.00 5.10 -15.24
C ASP A 67 15.23 5.68 -16.43
N LYS A 68 14.52 4.82 -17.17
CA LYS A 68 13.62 5.25 -18.26
C LYS A 68 12.45 6.08 -17.73
N ALA A 69 11.88 5.69 -16.58
CA ALA A 69 10.80 6.43 -15.92
C ALA A 69 11.26 7.84 -15.52
N LYS A 70 12.44 7.94 -14.89
CA LYS A 70 13.06 9.24 -14.54
C LYS A 70 13.32 10.10 -15.77
N ALA A 71 13.90 9.51 -16.81
CA ALA A 71 14.18 10.22 -18.07
C ALA A 71 12.91 10.73 -18.78
N ALA A 72 11.78 10.04 -18.58
CA ALA A 72 10.47 10.42 -19.11
C ALA A 72 9.68 11.37 -18.20
N GLY A 73 10.22 11.77 -17.04
CA GLY A 73 9.50 12.58 -16.05
C GLY A 73 8.36 11.82 -15.33
N LEU A 74 8.38 10.49 -15.34
CA LEU A 74 7.35 9.64 -14.73
C LEU A 74 7.83 9.09 -13.38
N TRP A 75 8.07 9.99 -12.42
CA TRP A 75 8.71 9.64 -11.15
C TRP A 75 8.08 10.37 -9.96
N ASN A 76 7.85 9.69 -8.84
CA ASN A 76 7.33 10.26 -7.59
C ASN A 76 5.98 11.02 -7.71
N PHE A 77 5.22 10.83 -8.75
CA PHE A 77 4.00 11.62 -9.02
C PHE A 77 2.85 11.35 -8.01
N PHE A 78 3.02 10.43 -7.07
CA PHE A 78 2.08 10.25 -5.95
C PHE A 78 2.16 11.38 -4.92
N LEU A 79 3.29 12.11 -4.86
CA LEU A 79 3.48 13.21 -3.92
C LEU A 79 2.66 14.43 -4.34
N PRO A 80 1.85 14.99 -3.42
CA PRO A 80 0.99 16.14 -3.75
C PRO A 80 1.76 17.46 -3.87
N ASN A 81 3.01 17.54 -3.39
CA ASN A 81 3.85 18.72 -3.53
C ASN A 81 4.50 18.76 -4.92
N ALA A 82 4.31 19.87 -5.64
CA ALA A 82 4.86 20.04 -6.99
C ALA A 82 6.39 20.20 -7.04
N GLU A 83 7.06 20.44 -5.91
CA GLU A 83 8.52 20.51 -5.84
C GLU A 83 9.17 19.12 -5.79
N THR A 84 8.47 18.14 -5.23
CA THR A 84 8.95 16.76 -5.02
C THR A 84 8.19 15.71 -5.83
N GLY A 85 7.02 16.05 -6.32
CA GLY A 85 6.13 15.26 -7.18
C GLY A 85 5.57 16.12 -8.31
N GLU A 86 4.37 15.78 -8.77
CA GLU A 86 3.70 16.46 -9.90
C GLU A 86 2.55 17.39 -9.43
N GLY A 87 2.34 17.56 -8.13
CA GLY A 87 1.26 18.39 -7.61
C GLY A 87 -0.15 17.87 -7.95
N LEU A 88 -0.29 16.57 -8.18
CA LEU A 88 -1.58 15.97 -8.51
C LEU A 88 -2.56 16.05 -7.36
N SER A 89 -3.84 16.27 -7.69
CA SER A 89 -4.91 16.01 -6.74
C SER A 89 -5.01 14.51 -6.42
N ASN A 90 -5.60 14.16 -5.27
CA ASN A 90 -5.89 12.75 -4.97
C ASN A 90 -6.80 12.13 -6.03
N LEU A 91 -7.74 12.93 -6.57
CA LEU A 91 -8.63 12.48 -7.64
C LEU A 91 -7.86 12.12 -8.91
N ASP A 92 -6.93 12.96 -9.37
CA ASP A 92 -6.12 12.68 -10.55
C ASP A 92 -5.20 11.47 -10.34
N TYR A 93 -4.57 11.39 -9.17
CA TYR A 93 -3.75 10.24 -8.81
C TYR A 93 -4.55 8.94 -8.72
N ALA A 94 -5.84 8.96 -8.34
CA ALA A 94 -6.67 7.77 -8.27
C ALA A 94 -6.79 7.05 -9.62
N TYR A 95 -6.92 7.79 -10.71
CA TYR A 95 -6.93 7.20 -12.05
C TYR A 95 -5.60 6.53 -12.40
N ILE A 96 -4.49 7.22 -12.12
CA ILE A 96 -3.14 6.70 -12.42
C ILE A 96 -2.84 5.48 -11.56
N ALA A 97 -3.14 5.53 -10.28
CA ALA A 97 -2.89 4.43 -9.34
C ALA A 97 -3.67 3.15 -9.70
N ALA A 98 -4.85 3.27 -10.30
CA ALA A 98 -5.57 2.11 -10.82
C ALA A 98 -4.81 1.43 -11.97
N GLU A 99 -4.13 2.17 -12.85
CA GLU A 99 -3.25 1.59 -13.88
C GLU A 99 -2.01 0.91 -13.26
N LEU A 100 -1.40 1.53 -12.23
CA LEU A 100 -0.29 0.90 -11.50
C LEU A 100 -0.70 -0.44 -10.88
N GLY A 101 -1.94 -0.57 -10.44
CA GLY A 101 -2.47 -1.80 -9.84
C GLY A 101 -2.61 -2.97 -10.80
N LYS A 102 -2.56 -2.75 -12.11
CA LYS A 102 -2.67 -3.79 -13.15
C LYS A 102 -1.36 -4.55 -13.38
N SER A 103 -0.22 -3.96 -13.04
CA SER A 103 1.11 -4.53 -13.28
C SER A 103 1.87 -4.72 -11.97
N PRO A 104 2.45 -5.90 -11.72
CA PRO A 104 3.13 -6.19 -10.44
C PRO A 104 4.34 -5.30 -10.14
N LEU A 105 5.07 -4.87 -11.18
CA LEU A 105 6.28 -4.05 -11.04
C LEU A 105 6.03 -2.54 -11.20
N ALA A 106 4.86 -2.13 -11.73
CA ALA A 106 4.64 -0.73 -12.12
C ALA A 106 4.81 0.26 -10.96
N SER A 107 4.24 -0.06 -9.79
CA SER A 107 4.36 0.83 -8.64
C SER A 107 5.81 1.04 -8.21
N GLU A 108 6.66 0.01 -8.28
CA GLU A 108 8.07 0.15 -7.92
C GLU A 108 8.89 0.82 -9.03
N ALA A 109 8.62 0.48 -10.30
CA ALA A 109 9.31 1.06 -11.43
C ALA A 109 9.12 2.59 -11.54
N LEU A 110 8.02 3.11 -10.99
CA LEU A 110 7.67 4.54 -10.99
C LEU A 110 7.81 5.21 -9.60
N ASN A 111 8.44 4.51 -8.65
CA ASN A 111 8.63 4.91 -7.26
C ASN A 111 7.33 5.27 -6.51
N CYS A 112 6.24 4.60 -6.82
CA CYS A 112 4.91 4.78 -6.23
C CYS A 112 4.49 3.59 -5.34
N SER A 113 5.45 2.82 -4.82
CA SER A 113 5.23 1.57 -4.08
C SER A 113 5.07 1.80 -2.58
N ALA A 114 4.13 1.11 -1.95
CA ALA A 114 4.05 1.04 -0.49
C ALA A 114 5.13 0.08 0.06
N PRO A 115 5.63 0.28 1.29
CA PRO A 115 5.28 1.33 2.25
C PRO A 115 5.98 2.68 2.04
N ASP A 116 6.89 2.78 1.08
CA ASP A 116 7.75 3.96 0.87
C ASP A 116 6.95 5.23 0.61
N THR A 117 5.88 5.16 -0.20
CA THR A 117 5.04 6.33 -0.47
C THR A 117 4.55 7.01 0.81
N GLY A 118 3.99 6.23 1.74
CA GLY A 118 3.52 6.78 3.02
C GLY A 118 4.65 7.28 3.92
N ASN A 119 5.81 6.64 3.88
CA ASN A 119 6.98 7.04 4.65
C ASN A 119 7.62 8.32 4.08
N MET A 120 7.68 8.45 2.75
CA MET A 120 8.12 9.67 2.07
C MET A 120 7.20 10.86 2.39
N GLU A 121 5.88 10.66 2.36
CA GLU A 121 4.92 11.72 2.75
C GLU A 121 5.10 12.15 4.21
N VAL A 122 5.36 11.23 5.14
CA VAL A 122 5.66 11.57 6.53
C VAL A 122 6.93 12.39 6.62
N LEU A 123 8.02 11.91 6.03
CA LEU A 123 9.31 12.61 6.07
C LEU A 123 9.23 13.99 5.40
N GLU A 124 8.50 14.11 4.30
CA GLU A 124 8.29 15.40 3.64
C GLU A 124 7.59 16.41 4.52
N ARG A 125 6.54 15.97 5.23
CA ARG A 125 5.70 16.86 6.05
C ARG A 125 6.30 17.19 7.41
N VAL A 126 6.93 16.23 8.07
CA VAL A 126 7.33 16.37 9.49
C VAL A 126 8.81 16.12 9.75
N GLY A 127 9.58 15.66 8.77
CA GLY A 127 11.02 15.43 8.91
C GLY A 127 11.79 16.74 9.04
N THR A 128 12.84 16.75 9.89
CA THR A 128 13.80 17.85 9.92
C THR A 128 14.63 17.91 8.63
N PRO A 129 15.33 19.01 8.31
CA PRO A 129 16.21 19.08 7.15
C PRO A 129 17.24 17.93 7.10
N GLU A 130 17.80 17.56 8.26
CA GLU A 130 18.78 16.50 8.40
C GLU A 130 18.16 15.12 8.14
N GLN A 131 16.98 14.86 8.71
CA GLN A 131 16.21 13.62 8.47
C GLN A 131 15.81 13.50 7.00
N LYS A 132 15.38 14.59 6.37
CA LYS A 132 15.05 14.63 4.93
C LYS A 132 16.28 14.33 4.09
N LYS A 133 17.40 14.95 4.35
CA LYS A 133 18.66 14.70 3.64
C LYS A 133 19.12 13.25 3.78
N GLN A 134 19.03 12.70 4.98
CA GLN A 134 19.51 11.36 5.28
C GLN A 134 18.60 10.27 4.70
N TRP A 135 17.28 10.45 4.73
CA TRP A 135 16.33 9.39 4.44
C TRP A 135 15.37 9.69 3.29
N LEU A 136 14.81 10.92 3.23
CA LEU A 136 13.85 11.25 2.19
C LEU A 136 14.51 11.36 0.81
N GLU A 137 15.65 12.05 0.70
CA GLU A 137 16.35 12.22 -0.57
C GLU A 137 16.68 10.88 -1.24
N PRO A 138 17.33 9.89 -0.57
CA PRO A 138 17.60 8.61 -1.19
C PRO A 138 16.33 7.76 -1.45
N LEU A 139 15.24 7.94 -0.67
CA LEU A 139 13.94 7.33 -0.97
C LEU A 139 13.33 7.94 -2.24
N LEU A 140 13.34 9.26 -2.37
CA LEU A 140 12.89 9.97 -3.58
C LEU A 140 13.74 9.60 -4.80
N ALA A 141 15.03 9.38 -4.62
CA ALA A 141 15.91 8.88 -5.66
C ALA A 141 15.67 7.41 -6.03
N GLY A 142 14.93 6.66 -5.19
CA GLY A 142 14.68 5.22 -5.38
C GLY A 142 15.92 4.35 -5.15
N GLU A 143 16.89 4.86 -4.40
CA GLU A 143 18.15 4.18 -4.05
C GLU A 143 17.96 3.22 -2.88
N ILE A 144 17.12 3.57 -1.93
CA ILE A 144 16.79 2.76 -0.76
C ILE A 144 15.29 2.48 -0.69
N ARG A 145 14.93 1.50 0.16
CA ARG A 145 13.56 1.22 0.57
C ARG A 145 13.41 1.49 2.07
N SER A 146 12.18 1.52 2.51
CA SER A 146 11.82 1.75 3.92
C SER A 146 10.74 0.78 4.40
N ALA A 147 10.53 0.75 5.72
CA ALA A 147 9.43 0.02 6.32
C ALA A 147 8.68 0.88 7.35
N TYR A 148 7.48 0.43 7.73
CA TYR A 148 6.68 1.04 8.78
C TYR A 148 6.38 0.02 9.87
N ALA A 149 7.04 0.16 11.03
CA ALA A 149 7.01 -0.81 12.10
C ALA A 149 5.99 -0.39 13.18
N MET A 150 4.73 -0.82 13.03
CA MET A 150 3.65 -0.47 13.95
C MET A 150 3.07 -1.68 14.66
N THR A 151 2.62 -2.70 13.92
CA THR A 151 1.90 -3.87 14.42
C THR A 151 2.76 -4.73 15.36
N GLU A 152 2.19 -5.21 16.47
CA GLU A 152 2.85 -6.03 17.50
C GLU A 152 2.17 -7.39 17.67
N PRO A 153 2.93 -8.47 18.00
CA PRO A 153 2.35 -9.80 18.16
C PRO A 153 1.41 -9.93 19.36
N ASP A 154 1.72 -9.25 20.48
CA ASP A 154 1.07 -9.48 21.77
C ASP A 154 -0.14 -8.59 22.05
N VAL A 155 -0.50 -7.70 21.12
CA VAL A 155 -1.59 -6.74 21.31
C VAL A 155 -2.47 -6.62 20.08
N ALA A 156 -3.73 -6.22 20.28
CA ALA A 156 -4.62 -5.84 19.18
C ALA A 156 -4.19 -4.48 18.61
N SER A 157 -3.29 -4.51 17.61
CA SER A 157 -2.68 -3.30 17.00
C SER A 157 -3.64 -2.49 16.13
N SER A 158 -4.86 -2.99 15.89
CA SER A 158 -5.96 -2.20 15.32
C SER A 158 -6.35 -0.99 16.19
N ASP A 159 -6.12 -1.09 17.51
CA ASP A 159 -6.10 0.07 18.41
C ASP A 159 -4.63 0.51 18.62
N ALA A 160 -4.24 1.60 17.95
CA ALA A 160 -2.90 2.13 18.02
C ALA A 160 -2.43 2.52 19.44
N LYS A 161 -3.36 2.67 20.38
CA LYS A 161 -3.05 2.96 21.79
C LYS A 161 -2.50 1.75 22.54
N ASN A 162 -2.69 0.55 22.00
CA ASN A 162 -2.21 -0.70 22.61
C ASN A 162 -0.72 -0.96 22.40
N VAL A 163 0.00 -0.10 21.66
CA VAL A 163 1.45 -0.26 21.40
C VAL A 163 2.20 -0.43 22.72
N ARG A 164 3.01 -1.49 22.80
CA ARG A 164 3.84 -1.85 23.97
C ARG A 164 5.33 -1.71 23.72
N CYS A 165 5.78 -1.79 22.46
CA CYS A 165 7.18 -1.53 22.12
C CYS A 165 7.57 -0.19 22.72
N ALA A 166 8.50 -0.21 23.67
CA ALA A 166 8.81 0.96 24.48
C ALA A 166 10.10 1.62 24.01
N ALA A 167 10.17 2.93 24.11
CA ALA A 167 11.40 3.68 23.97
C ALA A 167 11.57 4.62 25.18
N ARG A 168 12.75 4.61 25.77
CA ARG A 168 13.13 5.54 26.85
C ARG A 168 14.32 6.36 26.41
N LEU A 169 14.37 7.63 26.79
CA LEU A 169 15.53 8.47 26.58
C LEU A 169 16.59 8.14 27.63
N ASP A 170 17.82 7.93 27.19
CA ASP A 170 18.99 7.63 28.03
C ASP A 170 20.17 8.49 27.56
N GLY A 171 20.37 9.65 28.21
CA GLY A 171 21.26 10.68 27.69
C GLY A 171 20.72 11.29 26.38
N ASP A 172 21.52 11.18 25.33
CA ASP A 172 21.18 11.69 24.00
C ASP A 172 20.73 10.60 23.03
N GLU A 173 20.29 9.44 23.57
CA GLU A 173 19.84 8.32 22.76
C GLU A 173 18.48 7.76 23.22
N TRP A 174 17.66 7.36 22.27
CA TRP A 174 16.50 6.52 22.54
C TRP A 174 16.93 5.04 22.63
N VAL A 175 16.51 4.36 23.68
CA VAL A 175 16.69 2.93 23.86
C VAL A 175 15.35 2.22 23.64
N ILE A 176 15.27 1.42 22.57
CA ILE A 176 14.05 0.80 22.10
C ILE A 176 14.06 -0.69 22.43
N ASN A 177 12.93 -1.18 22.98
CA ASN A 177 12.71 -2.60 23.31
C ASN A 177 11.29 -3.03 22.95
N GLY A 178 11.17 -4.19 22.33
CA GLY A 178 9.87 -4.79 21.96
C GLY A 178 9.93 -5.59 20.69
N GLU A 179 8.76 -5.95 20.17
CA GLU A 179 8.63 -6.74 18.95
C GLU A 179 7.61 -6.11 18.01
N LYS A 180 7.84 -6.28 16.71
CA LYS A 180 6.96 -5.83 15.64
C LYS A 180 6.79 -6.95 14.63
N HIS A 181 5.55 -7.19 14.13
CA HIS A 181 5.32 -8.22 13.14
C HIS A 181 4.51 -7.70 11.95
N TYR A 182 4.45 -8.47 10.86
CA TYR A 182 3.88 -8.05 9.58
C TYR A 182 4.47 -6.74 9.04
N ILE A 183 5.78 -6.54 9.26
CA ILE A 183 6.47 -5.34 8.80
C ILE A 183 6.85 -5.51 7.33
N SER A 184 6.00 -4.98 6.45
CA SER A 184 6.13 -5.12 4.99
C SER A 184 7.39 -4.44 4.47
N GLY A 185 8.14 -5.16 3.65
CA GLY A 185 9.36 -4.66 3.01
C GLY A 185 10.60 -4.69 3.89
N ALA A 186 10.50 -5.06 5.18
CA ALA A 186 11.66 -5.10 6.07
C ALA A 186 12.65 -6.23 5.75
N GLY A 187 12.25 -7.24 4.94
CA GLY A 187 13.17 -8.28 4.44
C GLY A 187 13.95 -7.88 3.21
N ASP A 188 13.54 -6.81 2.52
CA ASP A 188 14.23 -6.34 1.33
C ASP A 188 15.65 -5.84 1.70
N PRO A 189 16.72 -6.34 1.08
CA PRO A 189 18.09 -5.90 1.39
C PRO A 189 18.33 -4.41 1.12
N ARG A 190 17.46 -3.78 0.34
CA ARG A 190 17.48 -2.33 0.07
C ARG A 190 16.74 -1.52 1.15
N CYS A 191 16.01 -2.16 2.06
CA CYS A 191 15.37 -1.47 3.19
C CYS A 191 16.45 -0.98 4.16
N LYS A 192 16.54 0.34 4.36
CA LYS A 192 17.60 0.96 5.19
C LYS A 192 17.05 1.63 6.45
N VAL A 193 15.76 1.97 6.48
CA VAL A 193 15.16 2.69 7.59
C VAL A 193 13.74 2.23 7.86
N MET A 194 13.37 2.23 9.12
CA MET A 194 11.99 2.02 9.58
C MET A 194 11.48 3.27 10.28
N ILE A 195 10.23 3.64 10.02
CA ILE A 195 9.46 4.50 10.91
C ILE A 195 8.81 3.60 11.95
N THR A 196 9.28 3.66 13.19
CA THR A 196 8.89 2.74 14.26
C THR A 196 7.97 3.42 15.27
N MET A 197 6.76 2.89 15.43
CA MET A 197 5.80 3.34 16.45
C MET A 197 6.18 2.75 17.79
N VAL A 198 6.42 3.59 18.78
CA VAL A 198 6.84 3.21 20.13
C VAL A 198 6.05 3.95 21.20
N ARG A 199 5.99 3.41 22.41
CA ARG A 199 5.45 4.10 23.58
C ARG A 199 6.60 4.75 24.34
N THR A 200 6.59 6.08 24.43
CA THR A 200 7.62 6.87 25.12
C THR A 200 7.17 7.33 26.50
N ASN A 201 5.89 7.68 26.66
CA ASN A 201 5.36 8.18 27.93
C ASN A 201 4.05 7.48 28.32
N PRO A 202 4.10 6.40 29.14
CA PRO A 202 2.91 5.66 29.57
C PRO A 202 1.98 6.47 30.47
N ASP A 203 2.46 7.51 31.12
CA ASP A 203 1.70 8.34 32.08
C ASP A 203 0.98 9.51 31.39
N ALA A 204 1.28 9.78 30.12
CA ALA A 204 0.60 10.81 29.34
C ALA A 204 -0.84 10.42 28.97
N PRO A 205 -1.70 11.37 28.58
CA PRO A 205 -3.00 11.05 27.98
C PRO A 205 -2.85 10.04 26.83
N SER A 206 -3.81 9.12 26.68
CA SER A 206 -3.70 7.96 25.77
C SER A 206 -3.36 8.30 24.32
N SER A 207 -3.69 9.50 23.85
CA SER A 207 -3.35 10.00 22.52
C SER A 207 -1.94 10.59 22.38
N GLN A 208 -1.21 10.71 23.50
CA GLN A 208 0.12 11.30 23.59
C GLN A 208 1.16 10.33 24.20
N GLN A 209 0.83 9.08 24.33
CA GLN A 209 1.76 8.07 24.85
C GLN A 209 2.75 7.57 23.81
N GLN A 210 2.40 7.69 22.52
CA GLN A 210 3.16 7.12 21.41
C GLN A 210 3.95 8.19 20.67
N SER A 211 5.13 7.78 20.21
CA SER A 211 6.02 8.55 19.34
C SER A 211 6.41 7.72 18.12
N GLN A 212 6.95 8.36 17.10
CA GLN A 212 7.54 7.65 15.97
C GLN A 212 9.02 8.00 15.87
N ILE A 213 9.84 6.98 15.76
CA ILE A 213 11.31 7.09 15.75
C ILE A 213 11.85 6.44 14.48
N LEU A 214 12.76 7.12 13.80
CA LEU A 214 13.52 6.57 12.67
C LEU A 214 14.56 5.61 13.18
N VAL A 215 14.46 4.34 12.80
CA VAL A 215 15.40 3.28 13.19
C VAL A 215 16.06 2.72 11.95
N PRO A 216 17.39 2.86 11.80
CA PRO A 216 18.13 2.17 10.76
C PRO A 216 17.96 0.66 10.87
N MET A 217 17.86 -0.04 9.73
CA MET A 217 17.70 -1.51 9.72
C MET A 217 18.92 -2.25 10.26
N ASP A 218 20.09 -1.65 10.16
CA ASP A 218 21.39 -2.18 10.63
C ASP A 218 21.77 -1.68 12.03
N ALA A 219 20.87 -1.00 12.73
CA ALA A 219 21.14 -0.55 14.10
C ALA A 219 21.36 -1.77 15.02
N PRO A 220 22.44 -1.76 15.85
CA PRO A 220 22.70 -2.86 16.76
C PRO A 220 21.49 -3.18 17.65
N GLY A 221 21.12 -4.46 17.73
CA GLY A 221 19.96 -4.94 18.48
C GLY A 221 18.66 -5.01 17.67
N VAL A 222 18.63 -4.60 16.42
CA VAL A 222 17.56 -4.93 15.48
C VAL A 222 17.78 -6.36 14.97
N GLU A 223 16.82 -7.22 15.23
CA GLU A 223 16.87 -8.64 14.85
C GLU A 223 15.67 -8.97 13.95
N ILE A 224 15.90 -9.58 12.79
CA ILE A 224 14.84 -10.19 11.97
C ILE A 224 14.65 -11.62 12.49
N ILE A 225 13.51 -11.88 13.15
CA ILE A 225 13.18 -13.20 13.70
C ILE A 225 12.78 -14.16 12.56
N GLY A 226 12.06 -13.65 11.57
CA GLY A 226 11.63 -14.42 10.41
C GLY A 226 10.55 -13.70 9.62
N ALA A 227 10.09 -14.33 8.55
CA ALA A 227 8.99 -13.84 7.73
C ALA A 227 7.64 -14.35 8.23
N MET A 228 6.63 -13.50 8.15
CA MET A 228 5.23 -13.87 8.32
C MET A 228 4.68 -14.33 6.98
N GLU A 229 4.16 -15.54 6.92
CA GLU A 229 3.59 -16.09 5.70
C GLU A 229 2.13 -15.64 5.51
N VAL A 230 1.80 -15.29 4.28
CA VAL A 230 0.41 -15.04 3.84
C VAL A 230 -0.02 -16.22 2.97
N PHE A 231 -0.92 -17.07 3.48
CA PHE A 231 -1.34 -18.32 2.84
C PHE A 231 -0.16 -19.22 2.44
N GLY A 232 0.85 -19.34 3.33
CA GLY A 232 2.04 -20.16 3.10
C GLY A 232 3.09 -19.55 2.18
N LYS A 233 2.96 -18.25 1.84
CA LYS A 233 3.96 -17.51 1.05
C LYS A 233 4.62 -16.42 1.90
N ASP A 234 5.93 -16.40 1.95
CA ASP A 234 6.72 -15.42 2.69
C ASP A 234 7.02 -14.12 1.91
N HIS A 235 6.68 -14.08 0.63
CA HIS A 235 6.88 -12.95 -0.29
C HIS A 235 8.35 -12.46 -0.39
N ALA A 236 9.30 -13.39 -0.20
CA ALA A 236 10.73 -13.09 -0.34
C ALA A 236 11.06 -12.51 -1.74
N PRO A 237 12.01 -11.59 -1.85
CA PRO A 237 12.93 -11.11 -0.81
C PRO A 237 12.39 -9.95 0.03
N ARG A 238 11.25 -9.38 -0.30
CA ARG A 238 10.68 -8.21 0.41
C ARG A 238 10.07 -8.57 1.76
N GLY A 239 9.19 -9.57 1.78
CA GLY A 239 8.57 -10.16 2.96
C GLY A 239 7.73 -9.24 3.83
N HIS A 240 7.09 -9.87 4.84
CA HIS A 240 6.45 -9.20 5.97
C HIS A 240 7.15 -9.71 7.22
N MET A 241 8.06 -8.94 7.81
CA MET A 241 8.96 -9.46 8.84
C MET A 241 8.39 -9.40 10.24
N HIS A 242 8.79 -10.38 11.07
CA HIS A 242 8.77 -10.30 12.50
C HIS A 242 10.12 -9.77 12.98
N LEU A 243 10.11 -8.65 13.68
CA LEU A 243 11.28 -7.93 14.13
C LEU A 243 11.31 -7.87 15.64
N LYS A 244 12.50 -7.96 16.22
CA LYS A 244 12.76 -7.72 17.64
C LYS A 244 13.75 -6.59 17.81
N PHE A 245 13.45 -5.72 18.76
CA PHE A 245 14.29 -4.62 19.21
C PHE A 245 14.81 -4.96 20.59
N ASN A 246 16.11 -5.17 20.71
CA ASN A 246 16.78 -5.55 21.94
C ASN A 246 17.79 -4.47 22.31
N ASN A 247 17.39 -3.52 23.18
CA ASN A 247 18.18 -2.36 23.56
C ASN A 247 18.73 -1.58 22.35
N VAL A 248 17.93 -1.42 21.31
CA VAL A 248 18.33 -0.66 20.11
C VAL A 248 18.51 0.80 20.48
N ARG A 249 19.70 1.32 20.24
CA ARG A 249 20.06 2.72 20.52
C ARG A 249 20.09 3.52 19.24
N VAL A 250 19.36 4.63 19.24
CA VAL A 250 19.37 5.61 18.14
C VAL A 250 19.43 7.03 18.71
N PRO A 251 20.03 7.96 17.96
CA PRO A 251 20.14 9.36 18.39
C PRO A 251 18.79 9.98 18.79
N ARG A 252 18.83 10.89 19.75
CA ARG A 252 17.63 11.60 20.23
C ARG A 252 16.88 12.30 19.09
N GLU A 253 17.59 12.86 18.14
CA GLU A 253 17.07 13.55 16.95
C GLU A 253 16.34 12.65 15.95
N ASN A 254 16.41 11.32 16.08
CA ASN A 254 15.67 10.39 15.21
C ASN A 254 14.14 10.38 15.48
N ILE A 255 13.68 11.07 16.53
CA ILE A 255 12.25 11.22 16.78
C ILE A 255 11.62 12.15 15.73
N LEU A 256 10.46 11.76 15.22
CA LEU A 256 9.69 12.56 14.28
C LEU A 256 8.75 13.51 15.02
N LEU A 257 8.78 14.80 14.70
CA LEU A 257 7.90 15.86 15.22
C LEU A 257 7.97 16.08 16.76
N GLY A 258 8.57 15.17 17.50
CA GLY A 258 8.69 15.21 18.95
C GLY A 258 7.92 14.13 19.70
N GLU A 259 8.15 14.08 21.02
CA GLU A 259 7.56 13.06 21.88
C GLU A 259 6.04 13.23 22.02
N GLY A 260 5.31 12.11 22.05
CA GLY A 260 3.86 12.09 22.19
C GLY A 260 3.07 12.42 20.90
N ARG A 261 3.75 12.62 19.76
CA ARG A 261 3.13 13.01 18.50
C ARG A 261 2.91 11.83 17.53
N GLY A 262 3.18 10.59 17.97
CA GLY A 262 3.11 9.41 17.13
C GLY A 262 1.73 9.14 16.54
N PHE A 263 0.66 9.37 17.29
CA PHE A 263 -0.70 9.20 16.79
C PHE A 263 -1.06 10.24 15.72
N GLU A 264 -0.65 11.50 15.91
CA GLU A 264 -0.84 12.58 14.94
C GLU A 264 -0.14 12.26 13.61
N ILE A 265 1.12 11.82 13.66
CA ILE A 265 1.88 11.41 12.46
C ILE A 265 1.19 10.23 11.76
N SER A 266 0.67 9.27 12.52
CA SER A 266 -0.08 8.14 11.94
C SER A 266 -1.31 8.59 11.16
N GLN A 267 -2.01 9.64 11.57
CA GLN A 267 -3.15 10.18 10.83
C GLN A 267 -2.72 10.83 9.51
N VAL A 268 -1.56 11.47 9.49
CA VAL A 268 -0.97 12.04 8.26
C VAL A 268 -0.67 10.93 7.25
N ARG A 269 -0.05 9.84 7.70
CA ARG A 269 0.37 8.71 6.85
C ARG A 269 -0.78 7.83 6.38
N LEU A 270 -1.66 7.45 7.30
CA LEU A 270 -2.66 6.40 7.04
C LEU A 270 -3.84 6.89 6.19
N GLY A 271 -4.12 8.18 6.15
CA GLY A 271 -5.17 8.76 5.30
C GLY A 271 -4.88 8.48 3.81
N PRO A 272 -3.81 9.05 3.25
CA PRO A 272 -3.39 8.80 1.87
C PRO A 272 -3.09 7.32 1.60
N GLY A 273 -2.36 6.64 2.50
CA GLY A 273 -2.02 5.22 2.34
C GLY A 273 -3.24 4.32 2.12
N ARG A 274 -4.31 4.51 2.88
CA ARG A 274 -5.56 3.73 2.77
C ARG A 274 -6.21 3.89 1.41
N ILE A 275 -6.31 5.13 0.91
CA ILE A 275 -6.94 5.36 -0.39
C ILE A 275 -6.05 4.89 -1.54
N HIS A 276 -4.73 5.04 -1.45
CA HIS A 276 -3.79 4.53 -2.45
C HIS A 276 -3.89 3.00 -2.60
N HIS A 277 -4.09 2.25 -1.50
CA HIS A 277 -4.36 0.82 -1.57
C HIS A 277 -5.66 0.53 -2.33
N CYS A 278 -6.75 1.25 -2.03
CA CYS A 278 -8.03 1.07 -2.73
C CYS A 278 -7.91 1.41 -4.22
N MET A 279 -7.21 2.49 -4.58
CA MET A 279 -6.98 2.90 -5.96
C MET A 279 -6.28 1.78 -6.76
N ARG A 280 -5.16 1.25 -6.26
CA ARG A 280 -4.45 0.14 -6.92
C ARG A 280 -5.27 -1.14 -6.97
N THR A 281 -6.10 -1.39 -5.98
CA THR A 281 -6.94 -2.58 -5.90
C THR A 281 -8.00 -2.61 -7.02
N ILE A 282 -8.49 -1.45 -7.51
CA ILE A 282 -9.33 -1.38 -8.71
C ILE A 282 -8.62 -1.99 -9.92
N GLY A 283 -7.35 -1.67 -10.13
CA GLY A 283 -6.55 -2.29 -11.20
C GLY A 283 -6.44 -3.80 -11.07
N LYS A 284 -6.25 -4.31 -9.85
CA LYS A 284 -6.22 -5.76 -9.57
C LYS A 284 -7.56 -6.44 -9.88
N ALA A 285 -8.67 -5.78 -9.57
CA ALA A 285 -10.00 -6.28 -9.92
C ALA A 285 -10.22 -6.36 -11.45
N GLU A 286 -9.72 -5.37 -12.19
CA GLU A 286 -9.75 -5.40 -13.68
C GLU A 286 -8.95 -6.56 -14.24
N VAL A 287 -7.77 -6.85 -13.70
CA VAL A 287 -6.95 -8.01 -14.09
C VAL A 287 -7.71 -9.32 -13.86
N ALA A 288 -8.34 -9.46 -12.70
CA ALA A 288 -9.11 -10.66 -12.38
C ALA A 288 -10.30 -10.85 -13.35
N LEU A 289 -11.02 -9.77 -13.68
CA LEU A 289 -12.12 -9.80 -14.64
C LEU A 289 -11.63 -10.15 -16.06
N ASP A 290 -10.53 -9.56 -16.51
CA ASP A 290 -9.94 -9.87 -17.83
C ASP A 290 -9.56 -11.36 -17.93
N LEU A 291 -8.91 -11.90 -16.91
CA LEU A 291 -8.56 -13.32 -16.83
C LEU A 291 -9.82 -14.21 -16.82
N MET A 292 -10.86 -13.82 -16.09
CA MET A 292 -12.15 -14.51 -16.06
C MET A 292 -12.76 -14.61 -17.45
N VAL A 293 -12.80 -13.50 -18.19
CA VAL A 293 -13.36 -13.43 -19.54
C VAL A 293 -12.52 -14.23 -20.53
N LYS A 294 -11.20 -14.08 -20.52
CA LYS A 294 -10.27 -14.81 -21.38
C LYS A 294 -10.40 -16.33 -21.18
N ARG A 295 -10.45 -16.78 -19.92
CA ARG A 295 -10.63 -18.20 -19.60
C ARG A 295 -11.97 -18.71 -20.06
N GLY A 296 -13.03 -17.97 -19.76
CA GLY A 296 -14.41 -18.33 -20.12
C GLY A 296 -14.62 -18.50 -21.63
N ASN A 297 -13.96 -17.67 -22.44
CA ASN A 297 -14.05 -17.72 -23.89
C ASN A 297 -13.16 -18.80 -24.52
N SER A 298 -11.98 -19.07 -23.93
CA SER A 298 -10.99 -20.00 -24.52
C SER A 298 -11.21 -21.47 -24.16
N ARG A 299 -12.12 -21.79 -23.22
CA ARG A 299 -12.38 -23.17 -22.79
C ARG A 299 -13.77 -23.61 -23.20
N GLU A 300 -13.86 -24.87 -23.65
CA GLU A 300 -15.12 -25.51 -23.99
C GLU A 300 -15.41 -26.66 -23.05
N ALA A 301 -16.66 -26.82 -22.67
CA ALA A 301 -17.19 -27.94 -21.93
C ALA A 301 -18.65 -28.18 -22.35
N PHE A 302 -19.10 -29.41 -22.41
CA PHE A 302 -20.45 -29.76 -22.80
C PHE A 302 -20.88 -29.14 -24.14
N GLY A 303 -19.95 -29.00 -25.09
CA GLY A 303 -20.19 -28.47 -26.45
C GLY A 303 -20.41 -26.96 -26.52
N ARG A 304 -20.03 -26.18 -25.47
CA ARG A 304 -20.15 -24.71 -25.42
C ARG A 304 -18.92 -24.09 -24.79
N SER A 305 -18.66 -22.82 -25.11
CA SER A 305 -17.65 -22.08 -24.38
C SER A 305 -18.05 -21.97 -22.89
N LEU A 306 -17.07 -22.05 -22.01
CA LEU A 306 -17.26 -22.08 -20.56
C LEU A 306 -18.03 -20.86 -20.06
N ILE A 307 -17.85 -19.68 -20.68
CA ILE A 307 -18.53 -18.45 -20.33
C ILE A 307 -20.07 -18.56 -20.49
N MET A 308 -20.53 -19.42 -21.40
CA MET A 308 -21.95 -19.62 -21.71
C MET A 308 -22.60 -20.70 -20.84
N LEU A 309 -21.87 -21.29 -19.91
CA LEU A 309 -22.38 -22.35 -19.04
C LEU A 309 -22.82 -21.79 -17.68
N GLY A 310 -23.95 -22.27 -17.18
CA GLY A 310 -24.46 -21.94 -15.86
C GLY A 310 -24.60 -20.42 -15.63
N LYS A 311 -24.01 -19.94 -14.56
CA LYS A 311 -24.03 -18.51 -14.15
C LYS A 311 -22.80 -17.72 -14.58
N ASN A 312 -21.91 -18.25 -15.41
CA ASN A 312 -20.63 -17.61 -15.69
C ASN A 312 -20.78 -16.22 -16.32
N LEU A 313 -21.76 -16.03 -17.21
CA LEU A 313 -22.07 -14.72 -17.80
C LEU A 313 -22.58 -13.74 -16.73
N GLU A 314 -23.39 -14.22 -15.79
CA GLU A 314 -23.83 -13.39 -14.64
C GLU A 314 -22.67 -13.00 -13.75
N LEU A 315 -21.70 -13.88 -13.48
CA LEU A 315 -20.49 -13.57 -12.69
C LEU A 315 -19.66 -12.46 -13.34
N VAL A 316 -19.47 -12.50 -14.66
CA VAL A 316 -18.79 -11.42 -15.42
C VAL A 316 -19.55 -10.09 -15.29
N SER A 317 -20.87 -10.12 -15.43
CA SER A 317 -21.72 -8.92 -15.30
C SER A 317 -21.61 -8.34 -13.89
N ARG A 318 -21.74 -9.17 -12.85
CA ARG A 318 -21.59 -8.74 -11.44
C ARG A 318 -20.22 -8.14 -11.17
N ALA A 319 -19.15 -8.79 -11.64
CA ALA A 319 -17.80 -8.28 -11.47
C ALA A 319 -17.63 -6.89 -12.10
N ARG A 320 -18.14 -6.66 -13.32
CA ARG A 320 -18.11 -5.34 -13.96
C ARG A 320 -18.88 -4.30 -13.17
N ILE A 321 -20.09 -4.63 -12.72
CA ILE A 321 -20.93 -3.71 -11.93
C ILE A 321 -20.22 -3.33 -10.62
N GLU A 322 -19.65 -4.30 -9.90
CA GLU A 322 -18.94 -4.05 -8.64
C GLU A 322 -17.67 -3.22 -8.87
N ILE A 323 -16.92 -3.46 -9.94
CA ILE A 323 -15.71 -2.68 -10.27
C ILE A 323 -16.09 -1.21 -10.52
N GLU A 324 -17.15 -0.93 -11.30
CA GLU A 324 -17.57 0.44 -11.55
C GLU A 324 -18.10 1.12 -10.28
N ALA A 325 -18.88 0.41 -9.45
CA ALA A 325 -19.33 0.93 -8.17
C ALA A 325 -18.16 1.28 -7.23
N MET A 326 -17.17 0.37 -7.12
CA MET A 326 -15.94 0.60 -6.34
C MET A 326 -15.14 1.79 -6.89
N ARG A 327 -14.98 1.88 -8.22
CA ARG A 327 -14.27 2.98 -8.90
C ARG A 327 -14.89 4.33 -8.56
N LEU A 328 -16.22 4.45 -8.73
CA LEU A 328 -16.92 5.69 -8.42
C LEU A 328 -16.77 6.09 -6.94
N MET A 329 -16.86 5.13 -6.02
CA MET A 329 -16.64 5.40 -4.61
C MET A 329 -15.20 5.82 -4.29
N VAL A 330 -14.21 5.18 -4.91
CA VAL A 330 -12.79 5.56 -4.73
C VAL A 330 -12.53 6.96 -5.25
N LEU A 331 -13.04 7.31 -6.44
CA LEU A 331 -12.93 8.66 -6.99
C LEU A 331 -13.61 9.69 -6.10
N LYS A 332 -14.79 9.39 -5.58
CA LYS A 332 -15.49 10.28 -4.64
C LYS A 332 -14.76 10.44 -3.32
N ALA A 333 -14.16 9.38 -2.78
CA ALA A 333 -13.33 9.45 -1.58
C ALA A 333 -12.04 10.29 -1.82
N ALA A 334 -11.40 10.13 -2.98
CA ALA A 334 -10.27 10.94 -3.38
C ALA A 334 -10.64 12.42 -3.51
N LYS A 335 -11.76 12.72 -4.18
CA LYS A 335 -12.32 14.07 -4.29
C LYS A 335 -12.65 14.67 -2.92
N ALA A 336 -13.17 13.85 -1.99
CA ALA A 336 -13.45 14.30 -0.63
C ALA A 336 -12.17 14.70 0.11
N MET A 337 -11.07 13.99 -0.10
CA MET A 337 -9.76 14.38 0.48
C MET A 337 -9.27 15.72 -0.08
N ASP A 338 -9.47 15.97 -1.37
CA ASP A 338 -9.06 17.23 -2.02
C ASP A 338 -9.90 18.43 -1.53
N VAL A 339 -11.21 18.24 -1.34
CA VAL A 339 -12.14 19.31 -1.00
C VAL A 339 -12.23 19.54 0.51
N LEU A 340 -12.30 18.47 1.32
CA LEU A 340 -12.56 18.53 2.76
C LEU A 340 -11.29 18.38 3.61
N GLY A 341 -10.18 17.90 3.02
CA GLY A 341 -8.97 17.49 3.73
C GLY A 341 -9.11 16.15 4.45
N ASN A 342 -7.98 15.60 4.86
CA ASN A 342 -7.88 14.21 5.37
C ASN A 342 -8.78 13.93 6.59
N ARG A 343 -8.95 14.90 7.48
CA ARG A 343 -9.72 14.71 8.71
C ARG A 343 -11.20 14.52 8.43
N GLU A 344 -11.78 15.38 7.62
CA GLU A 344 -13.21 15.37 7.32
C GLU A 344 -13.55 14.27 6.30
N ALA A 345 -12.64 13.97 5.37
CA ALA A 345 -12.79 12.90 4.39
C ALA A 345 -12.66 11.48 4.99
N ARG A 346 -12.28 11.33 6.25
CA ARG A 346 -12.00 10.01 6.89
C ARG A 346 -13.13 9.00 6.77
N VAL A 347 -14.38 9.46 6.73
CA VAL A 347 -15.55 8.59 6.58
C VAL A 347 -15.58 8.00 5.17
N TRP A 348 -15.37 8.82 4.14
CA TRP A 348 -15.26 8.38 2.75
C TRP A 348 -14.11 7.39 2.56
N VAL A 349 -12.94 7.68 3.14
CA VAL A 349 -11.76 6.78 3.12
C VAL A 349 -12.09 5.45 3.82
N SER A 350 -12.85 5.48 4.94
CA SER A 350 -13.25 4.26 5.63
C SER A 350 -14.27 3.43 4.82
N MET A 351 -15.22 4.07 4.13
CA MET A 351 -16.17 3.37 3.27
C MET A 351 -15.46 2.57 2.17
N VAL A 352 -14.53 3.21 1.44
CA VAL A 352 -13.80 2.51 0.36
C VAL A 352 -12.86 1.46 0.90
N LYS A 353 -12.23 1.68 2.05
CA LYS A 353 -11.31 0.71 2.65
C LYS A 353 -12.02 -0.55 3.15
N ALA A 354 -13.24 -0.43 3.65
CA ALA A 354 -14.09 -1.57 4.01
C ALA A 354 -14.60 -2.32 2.76
N MET A 355 -15.01 -1.59 1.72
CA MET A 355 -15.68 -2.17 0.54
C MET A 355 -14.72 -2.76 -0.50
N VAL A 356 -13.67 -2.00 -0.88
CA VAL A 356 -12.89 -2.31 -2.09
C VAL A 356 -12.10 -3.61 -1.97
N PRO A 357 -11.33 -3.85 -0.87
CA PRO A 357 -10.62 -5.13 -0.74
C PRO A 357 -11.55 -6.33 -0.64
N GLU A 358 -12.68 -6.19 0.09
CA GLU A 358 -13.67 -7.26 0.23
C GLU A 358 -14.26 -7.67 -1.11
N LYS A 359 -14.79 -6.70 -1.88
CA LYS A 359 -15.42 -6.95 -3.18
C LYS A 359 -14.43 -7.47 -4.21
N THR A 360 -13.20 -6.97 -4.18
CA THR A 360 -12.15 -7.48 -5.08
C THR A 360 -11.77 -8.92 -4.75
N CYS A 361 -11.70 -9.31 -3.46
CA CYS A 361 -11.53 -10.71 -3.09
C CYS A 361 -12.63 -11.61 -3.67
N GLN A 362 -13.89 -11.15 -3.63
CA GLN A 362 -15.03 -11.88 -4.21
C GLN A 362 -14.88 -12.05 -5.73
N ILE A 363 -14.45 -10.99 -6.44
CA ILE A 363 -14.20 -11.05 -7.89
C ILE A 363 -13.06 -12.03 -8.22
N ILE A 364 -11.96 -11.98 -7.47
CA ILE A 364 -10.82 -12.89 -7.69
C ILE A 364 -11.22 -14.35 -7.39
N ASP A 365 -11.97 -14.60 -6.32
CA ASP A 365 -12.48 -15.93 -5.99
C ASP A 365 -13.34 -16.50 -7.13
N GLN A 366 -14.21 -15.69 -7.72
CA GLN A 366 -14.99 -16.08 -8.89
C GLN A 366 -14.13 -16.32 -10.14
N ALA A 367 -13.07 -15.55 -10.33
CA ALA A 367 -12.11 -15.78 -11.40
C ALA A 367 -11.37 -17.13 -11.21
N ILE A 368 -10.95 -17.43 -9.98
CA ILE A 368 -10.38 -18.75 -9.62
C ILE A 368 -11.37 -19.85 -9.94
N GLN A 369 -12.64 -19.69 -9.56
CA GLN A 369 -13.68 -20.70 -9.80
C GLN A 369 -13.89 -21.01 -11.29
N ILE A 370 -13.88 -20.00 -12.16
CA ILE A 370 -13.96 -20.18 -13.63
C ILE A 370 -12.70 -20.85 -14.19
N HIS A 371 -11.53 -20.64 -13.57
CA HIS A 371 -10.31 -21.34 -13.95
C HIS A 371 -10.26 -22.79 -13.46
N GLY A 372 -11.10 -23.16 -12.48
CA GLY A 372 -11.02 -24.45 -11.78
C GLY A 372 -9.74 -24.54 -10.94
N ALA A 373 -9.27 -25.75 -10.67
CA ALA A 373 -8.04 -25.98 -9.90
C ALA A 373 -6.80 -25.25 -10.46
N TYR A 374 -6.79 -25.00 -11.78
CA TYR A 374 -5.74 -24.23 -12.44
C TYR A 374 -5.62 -22.80 -11.90
N GLY A 375 -6.73 -22.19 -11.47
CA GLY A 375 -6.75 -20.84 -10.87
C GLY A 375 -6.07 -20.74 -9.51
N MET A 376 -5.86 -21.87 -8.82
CA MET A 376 -5.14 -21.92 -7.53
C MET A 376 -3.65 -22.23 -7.70
N SER A 377 -3.21 -22.52 -8.92
CA SER A 377 -1.85 -22.95 -9.20
C SER A 377 -0.94 -21.79 -9.60
N GLN A 378 0.36 -22.04 -9.64
CA GLN A 378 1.39 -21.10 -10.11
C GLN A 378 1.25 -20.69 -11.59
N PHE A 379 0.39 -21.34 -12.36
CA PHE A 379 0.17 -21.05 -13.79
C PHE A 379 -0.77 -19.88 -14.05
N THR A 380 -1.35 -19.29 -12.99
CA THR A 380 -2.13 -18.06 -13.04
C THR A 380 -1.72 -17.15 -11.89
N PRO A 381 -1.84 -15.83 -12.04
CA PRO A 381 -1.54 -14.90 -10.95
C PRO A 381 -2.68 -14.84 -9.91
N LEU A 382 -3.79 -15.57 -10.08
CA LEU A 382 -5.01 -15.38 -9.31
C LEU A 382 -4.84 -15.71 -7.82
N ALA A 383 -4.13 -16.80 -7.48
CA ALA A 383 -3.91 -17.15 -6.07
C ALA A 383 -3.07 -16.11 -5.33
N GLU A 384 -2.02 -15.60 -5.97
CA GLU A 384 -1.19 -14.53 -5.44
C GLU A 384 -1.96 -13.21 -5.35
N LEU A 385 -2.70 -12.87 -6.40
CA LEU A 385 -3.56 -11.69 -6.42
C LEU A 385 -4.62 -11.73 -5.31
N TYR A 386 -5.19 -12.92 -5.03
CA TYR A 386 -6.11 -13.11 -3.90
C TYR A 386 -5.42 -12.85 -2.57
N ALA A 387 -4.24 -13.43 -2.35
CA ALA A 387 -3.47 -13.24 -1.13
C ALA A 387 -3.13 -11.76 -0.91
N ASP A 388 -2.68 -11.08 -1.96
CA ASP A 388 -2.34 -9.65 -1.97
C ASP A 388 -3.53 -8.74 -1.64
N VAL A 389 -4.72 -9.06 -2.13
CA VAL A 389 -5.91 -8.27 -1.82
C VAL A 389 -6.47 -8.66 -0.46
N ARG A 390 -6.40 -9.94 -0.09
CA ARG A 390 -6.96 -10.43 1.18
C ARG A 390 -6.25 -9.83 2.40
N HIS A 391 -4.94 -9.64 2.35
CA HIS A 391 -4.23 -8.99 3.46
C HIS A 391 -4.59 -7.51 3.61
N LEU A 392 -5.01 -6.83 2.53
CA LEU A 392 -5.46 -5.43 2.59
C LEU A 392 -6.74 -5.24 3.43
N ARG A 393 -7.49 -6.31 3.71
CA ARG A 393 -8.60 -6.26 4.65
C ARG A 393 -8.16 -6.07 6.11
N PHE A 394 -6.86 -6.21 6.39
CA PHE A 394 -6.24 -5.97 7.70
C PHE A 394 -5.28 -4.79 7.71
N ALA A 395 -4.49 -4.62 6.64
CA ALA A 395 -3.49 -3.57 6.54
C ALA A 395 -4.14 -2.18 6.62
N ASP A 396 -3.49 -1.25 7.32
CA ASP A 396 -3.96 0.12 7.59
C ASP A 396 -5.34 0.20 8.29
N GLY A 397 -5.67 -0.81 9.04
CA GLY A 397 -6.91 -0.98 9.78
C GLY A 397 -7.81 -2.06 9.18
N PRO A 398 -8.32 -3.00 10.01
CA PRO A 398 -9.22 -4.04 9.55
C PRO A 398 -10.60 -3.47 9.17
N ASP A 399 -11.34 -4.25 8.39
CA ASP A 399 -12.68 -3.89 7.91
C ASP A 399 -13.59 -3.41 9.05
N GLU A 400 -13.55 -4.07 10.22
CA GLU A 400 -14.37 -3.76 11.41
C GLU A 400 -14.11 -2.35 11.96
N VAL A 401 -12.84 -1.89 11.92
CA VAL A 401 -12.50 -0.51 12.34
C VAL A 401 -13.12 0.50 11.37
N HIS A 402 -13.08 0.21 10.09
CA HIS A 402 -13.66 1.08 9.07
C HIS A 402 -15.18 1.10 9.13
N HIS A 403 -15.82 -0.06 9.28
CA HIS A 403 -17.27 -0.16 9.52
C HIS A 403 -17.70 0.60 10.78
N MET A 404 -16.92 0.51 11.86
CA MET A 404 -17.20 1.26 13.09
C MET A 404 -17.14 2.77 12.86
N VAL A 405 -16.19 3.28 12.06
CA VAL A 405 -16.08 4.71 11.73
C VAL A 405 -17.32 5.17 10.95
N VAL A 406 -17.72 4.42 9.93
CA VAL A 406 -18.89 4.74 9.09
C VAL A 406 -20.16 4.68 9.91
N GLY A 407 -20.38 3.59 10.66
CA GLY A 407 -21.59 3.42 11.47
C GLY A 407 -21.75 4.50 12.55
N ARG A 408 -20.66 4.87 13.24
CA ARG A 408 -20.70 5.97 14.23
C ARG A 408 -20.99 7.32 13.60
N ASN A 409 -20.48 7.57 12.40
CA ASN A 409 -20.80 8.81 11.68
C ASN A 409 -22.28 8.87 11.31
N GLU A 410 -22.83 7.77 10.80
CA GLU A 410 -24.26 7.69 10.46
C GLU A 410 -25.15 7.93 11.67
N LEU A 411 -24.88 7.24 12.79
CA LEU A 411 -25.61 7.46 14.05
C LEU A 411 -25.55 8.90 14.56
N ALA A 412 -24.45 9.61 14.30
CA ALA A 412 -24.29 11.00 14.73
C ALA A 412 -25.06 12.00 13.86
N LEU A 413 -25.58 11.59 12.71
CA LEU A 413 -26.45 12.41 11.84
C LEU A 413 -27.94 12.35 12.24
N HIS A 414 -28.31 11.36 13.06
CA HIS A 414 -29.66 11.13 13.57
C HIS A 414 -29.73 11.37 15.09
#